data_a2f4fd8ebcbb5cb1458c715ebab87d1e
#
_entry.id   a2f4fd8ebcbb5cb1458c715ebab87d1e
#
_cell.length_a   1.000
_cell.length_b   1.000
_cell.length_c   1.000
_cell.angle_alpha   90.00
_cell.angle_beta   90.00
_cell.angle_gamma   90.00
#
_symmetry.space_group_name_H-M   'P 1'
#
loop_
_entity.id
_entity.type
_entity.pdbx_description
1 polymer ?
#
loop_
_entity_poly.entity_id
_entity_poly.type
_entity_poly.pdbx_seq_one_letter_code
_entity_poly.pdbx_strand_id
1 'polypeptide(L)'
;MNEYQTIDAGGQKIAVRKDLRVPMRDGVELAADAYQGVDDRPRPALVALSPYGKELQALALTTPPQRRPSPMWDGCIEAGDIARIVKEDYVHVIGDLRGSGHSGGEHIGNYNAGGVSLGQDAYDFIEWVAEQPWCDGNVGMVGISYFGSMQVLAAAERPPHLKAIFVSGGHYDFYETTYHGGIMWFMPRAAREGRGGDSGWAFTDGVKSRMIEKYSPGELKKLVAQRLEDPDVAAWPNLVHVLNYPKNHEAWFDIVMNELDGDWYEERNPITLAPNIDIPVWLQLDQGRGWTLDGTIELFNELKGPKKLDIGPYP
;
A
#
# COMPACT_ATOMS: atom_id res chain seq x y z
N MET A 1 1.48 -16.70 28.13
CA MET A 1 1.53 -17.56 26.91
C MET A 1 0.61 -16.90 25.91
N ASN A 2 1.14 -16.35 24.82
CA ASN A 2 0.28 -15.78 23.79
C ASN A 2 -0.39 -16.94 23.05
N GLU A 3 -1.72 -17.01 23.13
CA GLU A 3 -2.49 -18.01 22.41
C GLU A 3 -2.26 -17.83 20.91
N TYR A 4 -1.87 -18.89 20.23
CA TYR A 4 -1.81 -18.96 18.78
C TYR A 4 -2.63 -20.16 18.28
N GLN A 5 -3.15 -20.01 17.08
CA GLN A 5 -3.78 -21.11 16.33
C GLN A 5 -2.71 -21.79 15.48
N THR A 6 -2.88 -23.07 15.19
CA THR A 6 -2.00 -23.78 14.25
C THR A 6 -2.76 -24.07 12.97
N ILE A 7 -2.17 -23.68 11.84
CA ILE A 7 -2.66 -23.98 10.49
C ILE A 7 -1.70 -24.99 9.86
N ASP A 8 -2.24 -25.95 9.11
CA ASP A 8 -1.45 -26.85 8.27
C ASP A 8 -1.45 -26.34 6.82
N ALA A 9 -0.31 -25.88 6.36
CA ALA A 9 -0.10 -25.39 5.01
C ALA A 9 0.67 -26.44 4.19
N GLY A 10 -0.03 -27.46 3.70
CA GLY A 10 0.58 -28.51 2.87
C GLY A 10 1.63 -29.37 3.60
N GLY A 11 1.39 -29.67 4.89
CA GLY A 11 2.29 -30.44 5.75
C GLY A 11 3.24 -29.58 6.58
N GLN A 12 3.29 -28.27 6.35
CA GLN A 12 4.01 -27.31 7.20
C GLN A 12 3.04 -26.75 8.24
N LYS A 13 3.35 -26.93 9.52
CA LYS A 13 2.60 -26.33 10.62
C LYS A 13 3.06 -24.89 10.84
N ILE A 14 2.10 -23.97 10.80
CA ILE A 14 2.31 -22.53 11.00
C ILE A 14 1.51 -22.08 12.22
N ALA A 15 2.17 -21.48 13.20
CA ALA A 15 1.54 -20.81 14.32
C ALA A 15 1.06 -19.42 13.87
N VAL A 16 -0.19 -19.08 14.16
CA VAL A 16 -0.81 -17.83 13.75
C VAL A 16 -1.38 -17.10 14.97
N ARG A 17 -0.95 -15.86 15.16
CA ARG A 17 -1.55 -14.91 16.10
C ARG A 17 -2.44 -13.98 15.31
N LYS A 18 -3.75 -14.08 15.55
CA LYS A 18 -4.77 -13.31 14.84
C LYS A 18 -5.14 -12.03 15.60
N ASP A 19 -5.54 -11.02 14.84
CA ASP A 19 -6.17 -9.80 15.35
C ASP A 19 -5.36 -9.10 16.45
N LEU A 20 -4.03 -9.13 16.32
CA LEU A 20 -3.13 -8.35 17.14
C LEU A 20 -3.50 -6.87 17.04
N ARG A 21 -3.48 -6.15 18.16
CA ARG A 21 -3.75 -4.71 18.22
C ARG A 21 -2.44 -3.97 18.39
N VAL A 22 -2.13 -3.16 17.40
CA VAL A 22 -0.88 -2.39 17.33
C VAL A 22 -1.22 -0.93 17.59
N PRO A 23 -0.85 -0.37 18.75
CA PRO A 23 -1.17 1.00 19.11
C PRO A 23 -0.30 1.99 18.33
N MET A 24 -0.94 2.97 17.72
CA MET A 24 -0.27 4.11 17.08
C MET A 24 -0.08 5.25 18.09
N ARG A 25 0.84 6.17 17.83
CA ARG A 25 1.17 7.32 18.69
C ARG A 25 -0.01 8.25 19.00
N ASP A 26 -1.04 8.24 18.17
CA ASP A 26 -2.27 9.03 18.34
C ASP A 26 -3.41 8.27 19.02
N GLY A 27 -3.16 7.03 19.44
CA GLY A 27 -4.12 6.17 20.13
C GLY A 27 -5.03 5.35 19.21
N VAL A 28 -4.88 5.45 17.90
CA VAL A 28 -5.52 4.52 16.96
C VAL A 28 -4.84 3.15 17.07
N GLU A 29 -5.61 2.08 16.95
CA GLU A 29 -5.08 0.71 16.92
C GLU A 29 -5.19 0.13 15.51
N LEU A 30 -4.08 -0.33 14.96
CA LEU A 30 -4.07 -1.12 13.73
C LEU A 30 -4.22 -2.61 14.04
N ALA A 31 -4.78 -3.35 13.09
CA ALA A 31 -4.94 -4.79 13.19
C ALA A 31 -3.83 -5.51 12.42
N ALA A 32 -3.30 -6.58 12.99
CA ALA A 32 -2.28 -7.41 12.38
C ALA A 32 -2.48 -8.89 12.64
N ASP A 33 -1.97 -9.73 11.74
CA ASP A 33 -1.79 -11.16 11.95
C ASP A 33 -0.29 -11.49 11.85
N ALA A 34 0.20 -12.36 12.75
CA ALA A 34 1.60 -12.80 12.73
C ALA A 34 1.66 -14.33 12.51
N TYR A 35 2.49 -14.73 11.57
CA TYR A 35 2.68 -16.11 11.11
C TYR A 35 4.12 -16.54 11.36
N GLN A 36 4.32 -17.66 12.07
CA GLN A 36 5.67 -18.17 12.37
C GLN A 36 5.72 -19.70 12.49
N GLY A 37 6.91 -20.27 12.67
CA GLY A 37 7.06 -21.66 13.07
C GLY A 37 6.42 -21.94 14.44
N VAL A 38 6.04 -23.18 14.70
CA VAL A 38 5.29 -23.62 15.91
C VAL A 38 6.13 -23.64 17.20
N ASP A 39 7.39 -23.29 17.14
CA ASP A 39 8.22 -23.11 18.34
C ASP A 39 8.21 -21.64 18.81
N ASP A 40 8.53 -21.37 20.08
CA ASP A 40 8.49 -20.04 20.69
C ASP A 40 9.81 -19.25 20.55
N ARG A 41 10.68 -19.64 19.62
CA ARG A 41 11.95 -18.97 19.40
C ARG A 41 11.77 -17.62 18.71
N PRO A 42 12.38 -16.53 19.24
CA PRO A 42 12.40 -15.25 18.53
C PRO A 42 13.09 -15.33 17.18
N ARG A 43 12.57 -14.62 16.19
CA ARG A 43 13.06 -14.59 14.81
C ARG A 43 13.01 -13.18 14.23
N PRO A 44 13.78 -12.89 13.19
CA PRO A 44 13.57 -11.66 12.44
C PRO A 44 12.17 -11.65 11.82
N ALA A 45 11.56 -10.48 11.78
CA ALA A 45 10.21 -10.29 11.23
C ALA A 45 10.25 -9.66 9.84
N LEU A 46 9.35 -10.09 8.96
CA LEU A 46 9.03 -9.42 7.70
C LEU A 46 7.63 -8.83 7.79
N VAL A 47 7.53 -7.52 7.69
CA VAL A 47 6.27 -6.75 7.78
C VAL A 47 5.74 -6.43 6.39
N ALA A 48 4.44 -6.57 6.22
CA ALA A 48 3.69 -6.16 5.03
C ALA A 48 2.45 -5.35 5.44
N LEU A 49 2.30 -4.12 4.95
CA LEU A 49 1.22 -3.19 5.30
C LEU A 49 0.49 -2.72 4.06
N SER A 50 -0.84 -2.85 4.03
CA SER A 50 -1.69 -2.31 2.97
C SER A 50 -3.15 -2.16 3.40
N PRO A 51 -4.00 -1.48 2.62
CA PRO A 51 -5.44 -1.44 2.87
C PRO A 51 -6.20 -2.66 2.31
N TYR A 52 -5.53 -3.67 1.77
CA TYR A 52 -6.17 -4.77 1.03
C TYR A 52 -6.75 -5.89 1.90
N GLY A 53 -6.62 -5.80 3.21
CA GLY A 53 -7.13 -6.80 4.14
C GLY A 53 -6.16 -7.96 4.40
N LYS A 54 -5.71 -8.08 5.64
CA LYS A 54 -4.76 -9.11 6.09
C LYS A 54 -5.29 -10.54 5.90
N GLU A 55 -6.61 -10.74 6.01
CA GLU A 55 -7.23 -12.05 5.78
C GLU A 55 -7.16 -12.46 4.32
N LEU A 56 -7.32 -11.51 3.38
CA LEU A 56 -7.21 -11.77 1.96
C LEU A 56 -5.81 -12.28 1.60
N GLN A 57 -4.78 -11.70 2.21
CA GLN A 57 -3.40 -12.10 2.01
C GLN A 57 -3.10 -13.52 2.53
N ALA A 58 -3.87 -13.99 3.50
CA ALA A 58 -3.71 -15.32 4.09
C ALA A 58 -4.53 -16.43 3.40
N LEU A 59 -5.34 -16.11 2.42
CA LEU A 59 -6.23 -17.06 1.76
C LEU A 59 -5.50 -18.28 1.18
N ALA A 60 -4.28 -18.11 0.69
CA ALA A 60 -3.46 -19.21 0.17
C ALA A 60 -3.17 -20.30 1.20
N LEU A 61 -3.19 -19.98 2.51
CA LEU A 61 -3.00 -20.96 3.59
C LEU A 61 -4.24 -21.79 3.89
N THR A 62 -5.43 -21.27 3.58
CA THR A 62 -6.72 -21.84 4.00
C THR A 62 -7.52 -22.41 2.85
N THR A 63 -7.17 -22.10 1.62
CA THR A 63 -7.85 -22.57 0.42
C THR A 63 -7.15 -23.80 -0.15
N PRO A 64 -7.90 -24.82 -0.60
CA PRO A 64 -7.32 -25.94 -1.31
C PRO A 64 -6.54 -25.49 -2.55
N PRO A 65 -5.41 -26.15 -2.89
CA PRO A 65 -4.66 -25.83 -4.09
C PRO A 65 -5.57 -25.86 -5.32
N GLN A 66 -5.55 -24.80 -6.08
CA GLN A 66 -6.35 -24.70 -7.30
C GLN A 66 -5.70 -25.54 -8.42
N ARG A 67 -6.53 -26.21 -9.19
CA ARG A 67 -6.07 -27.04 -10.31
C ARG A 67 -5.39 -26.23 -11.43
N ARG A 68 -5.73 -24.95 -11.53
CA ARG A 68 -5.09 -23.94 -12.37
C ARG A 68 -5.00 -22.64 -11.58
N PRO A 69 -3.84 -21.99 -11.54
CA PRO A 69 -3.73 -20.65 -10.96
C PRO A 69 -4.76 -19.72 -11.59
N SER A 70 -5.43 -18.92 -10.77
CA SER A 70 -6.33 -17.88 -11.25
C SER A 70 -5.56 -16.56 -11.28
N PRO A 71 -5.49 -15.84 -12.39
CA PRO A 71 -4.85 -14.52 -12.43
C PRO A 71 -5.44 -13.53 -11.42
N MET A 72 -6.73 -13.66 -11.09
CA MET A 72 -7.36 -12.86 -10.03
C MET A 72 -6.87 -13.25 -8.64
N TRP A 73 -6.63 -14.53 -8.41
CA TRP A 73 -6.14 -15.05 -7.15
C TRP A 73 -4.69 -14.63 -6.90
N ASP A 74 -3.84 -14.86 -7.90
CA ASP A 74 -2.43 -14.50 -7.81
C ASP A 74 -2.23 -12.97 -7.71
N GLY A 75 -3.15 -12.18 -8.29
CA GLY A 75 -3.13 -10.71 -8.22
C GLY A 75 -3.65 -10.11 -6.90
N CYS A 76 -4.21 -10.91 -6.00
CA CYS A 76 -4.73 -10.42 -4.70
C CYS A 76 -3.77 -10.66 -3.53
N ILE A 77 -2.78 -11.54 -3.70
CA ILE A 77 -1.80 -11.92 -2.66
C ILE A 77 -0.49 -11.20 -2.94
N GLU A 78 -0.34 -10.03 -2.38
CA GLU A 78 0.80 -9.14 -2.62
C GLU A 78 1.72 -8.99 -1.41
N ALA A 79 1.30 -9.48 -0.22
CA ALA A 79 2.11 -9.40 1.00
C ALA A 79 3.31 -10.36 1.00
N GLY A 80 3.34 -11.33 0.10
CA GLY A 80 4.35 -12.37 0.03
C GLY A 80 3.83 -13.76 0.40
N ASP A 81 4.58 -14.79 0.03
CA ASP A 81 4.25 -16.18 0.34
C ASP A 81 4.53 -16.50 1.81
N ILE A 82 3.48 -16.53 2.62
CA ILE A 82 3.56 -16.75 4.07
C ILE A 82 4.25 -18.09 4.38
N ALA A 83 3.88 -19.17 3.68
CA ALA A 83 4.44 -20.49 3.96
C ALA A 83 5.96 -20.54 3.69
N ARG A 84 6.39 -19.92 2.59
CA ARG A 84 7.80 -19.80 2.26
C ARG A 84 8.56 -18.94 3.25
N ILE A 85 8.03 -17.77 3.61
CA ILE A 85 8.65 -16.83 4.57
C ILE A 85 8.86 -17.54 5.92
N VAL A 86 7.83 -18.23 6.42
CA VAL A 86 7.92 -18.99 7.67
C VAL A 86 8.92 -20.16 7.56
N LYS A 87 9.00 -20.82 6.40
CA LYS A 87 9.98 -21.88 6.16
C LYS A 87 11.42 -21.41 6.18
N GLU A 88 11.65 -20.17 5.73
CA GLU A 88 12.96 -19.50 5.77
C GLU A 88 13.28 -18.90 7.15
N ASP A 89 12.52 -19.30 8.18
CA ASP A 89 12.74 -18.96 9.59
C ASP A 89 12.47 -17.47 9.96
N TYR A 90 11.53 -16.83 9.28
CA TYR A 90 11.04 -15.51 9.61
C TYR A 90 9.67 -15.57 10.27
N VAL A 91 9.33 -14.52 11.03
CA VAL A 91 7.94 -14.19 11.35
C VAL A 91 7.40 -13.30 10.23
N HIS A 92 6.27 -13.65 9.63
CA HIS A 92 5.60 -12.78 8.68
C HIS A 92 4.45 -12.04 9.36
N VAL A 93 4.48 -10.73 9.37
CA VAL A 93 3.46 -9.88 10.00
C VAL A 93 2.74 -9.08 8.94
N ILE A 94 1.45 -9.34 8.80
CA ILE A 94 0.60 -8.67 7.81
C ILE A 94 -0.38 -7.79 8.56
N GLY A 95 -0.37 -6.49 8.27
CA GLY A 95 -1.22 -5.50 8.92
C GLY A 95 -2.13 -4.75 7.94
N ASP A 96 -3.30 -4.39 8.45
CA ASP A 96 -4.23 -3.49 7.79
C ASP A 96 -3.85 -2.04 8.10
N LEU A 97 -3.83 -1.17 7.09
CA LEU A 97 -3.62 0.25 7.30
C LEU A 97 -4.79 0.90 8.03
N ARG A 98 -4.53 2.05 8.61
CA ARG A 98 -5.51 2.93 9.25
C ARG A 98 -6.80 3.04 8.42
N GLY A 99 -7.95 2.81 9.05
CA GLY A 99 -9.28 2.90 8.43
C GLY A 99 -9.57 1.84 7.36
N SER A 100 -8.79 0.76 7.33
CA SER A 100 -9.05 -0.37 6.44
C SER A 100 -9.11 -1.70 7.20
N GLY A 101 -9.73 -2.72 6.61
CA GLY A 101 -9.85 -4.05 7.19
C GLY A 101 -10.37 -4.01 8.63
N HIS A 102 -9.59 -4.53 9.57
CA HIS A 102 -9.92 -4.55 11.00
C HIS A 102 -9.22 -3.48 11.82
N SER A 103 -8.50 -2.55 11.16
CA SER A 103 -7.84 -1.41 11.79
C SER A 103 -8.82 -0.30 12.14
N GLY A 104 -8.53 0.42 13.22
CA GLY A 104 -9.24 1.63 13.62
C GLY A 104 -8.84 2.86 12.80
N GLY A 105 -9.45 4.00 13.14
CA GLY A 105 -9.19 5.29 12.51
C GLY A 105 -9.93 5.48 11.18
N GLU A 106 -9.59 6.53 10.46
CA GLU A 106 -10.14 6.84 9.14
C GLU A 106 -9.08 6.61 8.07
N HIS A 107 -9.50 6.11 6.91
CA HIS A 107 -8.62 5.96 5.77
C HIS A 107 -8.24 7.33 5.21
N ILE A 108 -6.96 7.67 5.24
CA ILE A 108 -6.47 9.00 4.88
C ILE A 108 -6.04 9.13 3.41
N GLY A 109 -6.37 8.15 2.59
CA GLY A 109 -6.10 8.15 1.14
C GLY A 109 -4.70 7.71 0.78
N ASN A 110 -4.39 7.86 -0.52
CA ASN A 110 -3.10 7.45 -1.04
C ASN A 110 -1.97 8.26 -0.38
N TYR A 111 -1.13 7.54 0.31
CA TYR A 111 0.21 7.83 0.75
C TYR A 111 0.42 8.97 1.76
N ASN A 112 -0.34 10.04 1.81
CA ASN A 112 -0.09 11.12 2.78
C ASN A 112 -1.11 12.26 2.71
N ALA A 113 -2.34 12.02 2.99
CA ALA A 113 -3.38 13.03 2.82
C ALA A 113 -3.56 14.01 4.00
N GLY A 114 -2.49 14.34 4.72
CA GLY A 114 -2.54 15.24 5.87
C GLY A 114 -2.99 14.56 7.17
N GLY A 115 -2.45 14.99 8.29
CA GLY A 115 -2.58 14.35 9.58
C GLY A 115 -1.40 13.44 9.89
N VAL A 116 -1.62 12.35 10.63
CA VAL A 116 -0.59 11.34 10.90
C VAL A 116 -0.25 10.64 9.60
N SER A 117 1.00 10.72 9.16
CA SER A 117 1.40 10.12 7.90
C SER A 117 1.36 8.59 7.97
N LEU A 118 1.04 7.94 6.84
CA LEU A 118 1.13 6.48 6.76
C LEU A 118 2.53 5.96 7.05
N GLY A 119 3.56 6.76 6.79
CA GLY A 119 4.94 6.49 7.18
C GLY A 119 5.10 6.42 8.70
N GLN A 120 4.47 7.34 9.45
CA GLN A 120 4.50 7.35 10.91
C GLN A 120 3.74 6.16 11.51
N ASP A 121 2.61 5.77 10.92
CA ASP A 121 1.93 4.53 11.30
C ASP A 121 2.83 3.32 11.07
N ALA A 122 3.50 3.26 9.93
CA ALA A 122 4.43 2.17 9.64
C ALA A 122 5.65 2.17 10.59
N TYR A 123 6.15 3.34 10.98
CA TYR A 123 7.19 3.46 12.01
C TYR A 123 6.72 2.84 13.33
N ASP A 124 5.57 3.29 13.85
CA ASP A 124 5.03 2.79 15.12
C ASP A 124 4.76 1.29 15.06
N PHE A 125 4.26 0.82 13.93
CA PHE A 125 4.00 -0.60 13.69
C PHE A 125 5.29 -1.44 13.72
N ILE A 126 6.35 -0.98 13.05
CA ILE A 126 7.65 -1.67 13.00
C ILE A 126 8.28 -1.75 14.39
N GLU A 127 8.28 -0.64 15.13
CA GLU A 127 8.83 -0.60 16.47
C GLU A 127 8.05 -1.51 17.43
N TRP A 128 6.72 -1.51 17.33
CA TRP A 128 5.89 -2.44 18.10
C TRP A 128 6.20 -3.92 17.76
N VAL A 129 6.37 -4.25 16.47
CA VAL A 129 6.74 -5.61 16.06
C VAL A 129 8.08 -6.02 16.64
N ALA A 130 9.07 -5.13 16.64
CA ALA A 130 10.40 -5.39 17.14
C ALA A 130 10.42 -5.71 18.64
N GLU A 131 9.49 -5.15 19.42
CA GLU A 131 9.35 -5.36 20.85
C GLU A 131 8.62 -6.65 21.23
N GLN A 132 8.06 -7.36 20.26
CA GLN A 132 7.28 -8.56 20.55
C GLN A 132 8.21 -9.74 20.97
N PRO A 133 7.79 -10.59 21.93
CA PRO A 133 8.61 -11.69 22.42
C PRO A 133 8.94 -12.76 21.36
N TRP A 134 8.24 -12.77 20.24
CA TRP A 134 8.49 -13.65 19.10
C TRP A 134 9.37 -13.00 18.02
N CYS A 135 9.72 -11.72 18.14
CA CYS A 135 10.66 -11.02 17.27
C CYS A 135 12.04 -10.90 17.95
N ASP A 136 13.11 -11.01 17.19
CA ASP A 136 14.48 -10.86 17.70
C ASP A 136 15.01 -9.41 17.64
N GLY A 137 14.12 -8.44 17.32
CA GLY A 137 14.44 -7.03 17.16
C GLY A 137 14.93 -6.65 15.76
N ASN A 138 15.01 -7.58 14.82
CA ASN A 138 15.33 -7.28 13.42
C ASN A 138 14.07 -7.33 12.58
N VAL A 139 13.72 -6.22 11.93
CA VAL A 139 12.56 -6.10 11.08
C VAL A 139 12.97 -5.75 9.67
N GLY A 140 12.44 -6.46 8.69
CA GLY A 140 12.46 -6.08 7.28
C GLY A 140 11.04 -5.85 6.77
N MET A 141 10.91 -5.31 5.56
CA MET A 141 9.62 -5.21 4.89
C MET A 141 9.65 -5.88 3.53
N VAL A 142 8.51 -6.44 3.13
CA VAL A 142 8.30 -7.11 1.85
C VAL A 142 6.94 -6.78 1.28
N GLY A 143 6.77 -6.99 -0.02
CA GLY A 143 5.48 -6.91 -0.67
C GLY A 143 5.52 -6.15 -2.00
N ILE A 144 4.43 -6.29 -2.73
CA ILE A 144 4.27 -5.82 -4.11
C ILE A 144 3.28 -4.64 -4.12
N SER A 145 3.37 -3.75 -5.11
CA SER A 145 2.37 -2.73 -5.39
C SER A 145 2.21 -1.74 -4.21
N TYR A 146 1.03 -1.63 -3.61
CA TYR A 146 0.81 -0.78 -2.45
C TYR A 146 1.70 -1.14 -1.26
N PHE A 147 1.89 -2.44 -1.00
CA PHE A 147 2.86 -2.92 0.00
C PHE A 147 4.28 -2.43 -0.31
N GLY A 148 4.63 -2.33 -1.60
CA GLY A 148 5.92 -1.79 -2.04
C GLY A 148 6.06 -0.30 -1.70
N SER A 149 5.05 0.50 -2.00
CA SER A 149 5.04 1.94 -1.71
C SER A 149 5.13 2.22 -0.22
N MET A 150 4.42 1.44 0.61
CA MET A 150 4.46 1.56 2.07
C MET A 150 5.85 1.36 2.65
N GLN A 151 6.69 0.49 2.04
CA GLN A 151 8.05 0.26 2.49
C GLN A 151 8.92 1.51 2.35
N VAL A 152 8.74 2.28 1.27
CA VAL A 152 9.48 3.53 1.04
C VAL A 152 9.07 4.58 2.06
N LEU A 153 7.76 4.73 2.32
CA LEU A 153 7.25 5.65 3.35
C LEU A 153 7.79 5.28 4.74
N ALA A 154 7.74 4.00 5.10
CA ALA A 154 8.25 3.50 6.37
C ALA A 154 9.75 3.75 6.55
N ALA A 155 10.55 3.43 5.52
CA ALA A 155 12.00 3.59 5.57
C ALA A 155 12.42 5.05 5.68
N ALA A 156 11.67 5.98 5.08
CA ALA A 156 11.93 7.41 5.16
C ALA A 156 11.75 7.99 6.58
N GLU A 157 10.89 7.37 7.40
CA GLU A 157 10.71 7.71 8.82
C GLU A 157 11.82 7.15 9.73
N ARG A 158 12.69 6.28 9.19
CA ARG A 158 13.88 5.72 9.87
C ARG A 158 13.60 4.98 11.18
N PRO A 159 12.67 4.01 11.23
CA PRO A 159 12.49 3.22 12.45
C PRO A 159 13.79 2.45 12.78
N PRO A 160 14.30 2.53 14.01
CA PRO A 160 15.60 1.95 14.39
C PRO A 160 15.72 0.44 14.16
N HIS A 161 14.61 -0.28 14.23
CA HIS A 161 14.58 -1.72 14.06
C HIS A 161 14.39 -2.17 12.59
N LEU A 162 14.09 -1.25 11.65
CA LEU A 162 14.01 -1.58 10.23
C LEU A 162 15.42 -1.74 9.64
N LYS A 163 15.73 -2.93 9.13
CA LYS A 163 17.08 -3.29 8.66
C LYS A 163 17.23 -3.28 7.14
N ALA A 164 16.18 -3.61 6.40
CA ALA A 164 16.16 -3.62 4.94
C ALA A 164 14.73 -3.63 4.42
N ILE A 165 14.55 -3.20 3.16
CA ILE A 165 13.27 -3.31 2.44
C ILE A 165 13.48 -4.01 1.10
N PHE A 166 12.50 -4.88 0.75
CA PHE A 166 12.40 -5.51 -0.56
C PHE A 166 11.11 -5.07 -1.24
N VAL A 167 11.25 -4.22 -2.23
CA VAL A 167 10.16 -3.45 -2.83
C VAL A 167 9.92 -3.91 -4.27
N SER A 168 8.74 -4.40 -4.57
CA SER A 168 8.37 -4.85 -5.91
C SER A 168 7.21 -4.01 -6.47
N GLY A 169 7.42 -3.37 -7.63
CA GLY A 169 6.38 -2.74 -8.42
C GLY A 169 5.51 -1.70 -7.68
N GLY A 170 6.08 -0.95 -6.74
CA GLY A 170 5.38 0.10 -6.01
C GLY A 170 5.16 1.37 -6.85
N HIS A 171 4.33 2.26 -6.34
CA HIS A 171 4.06 3.58 -6.90
C HIS A 171 4.87 4.61 -6.12
N TYR A 172 5.77 5.31 -6.76
CA TYR A 172 6.69 6.23 -6.09
C TYR A 172 6.49 7.67 -6.54
N ASP A 173 6.10 7.88 -7.79
CA ASP A 173 5.58 9.13 -8.30
C ASP A 173 4.09 8.94 -8.63
N PHE A 174 3.24 9.64 -7.87
CA PHE A 174 1.80 9.48 -7.97
C PHE A 174 1.22 10.21 -9.17
N TYR A 175 1.85 11.33 -9.57
CA TYR A 175 1.47 12.04 -10.78
C TYR A 175 1.78 11.20 -12.02
N GLU A 176 3.02 10.75 -12.17
CA GLU A 176 3.44 9.93 -13.31
C GLU A 176 2.65 8.62 -13.39
N THR A 177 2.32 8.01 -12.25
CA THR A 177 1.47 6.81 -12.21
C THR A 177 0.05 7.09 -12.70
N THR A 178 -0.49 8.28 -12.47
CA THR A 178 -1.88 8.65 -12.79
C THR A 178 -2.00 9.28 -14.16
N TYR A 179 -1.10 10.21 -14.47
CA TYR A 179 -1.04 11.01 -15.69
C TYR A 179 0.23 10.69 -16.49
N HIS A 180 0.44 9.43 -16.81
CA HIS A 180 1.63 8.98 -17.53
C HIS A 180 1.83 9.74 -18.84
N GLY A 181 2.95 10.45 -18.97
CA GLY A 181 3.20 11.34 -20.09
C GLY A 181 2.17 12.47 -20.22
N GLY A 182 1.54 12.91 -19.16
CA GLY A 182 0.51 13.95 -19.14
C GLY A 182 -0.89 13.46 -19.56
N ILE A 183 -1.09 12.16 -19.75
CA ILE A 183 -2.38 11.56 -20.13
C ILE A 183 -2.90 10.73 -18.98
N MET A 184 -4.08 11.06 -18.45
CA MET A 184 -4.74 10.24 -17.45
C MET A 184 -5.10 8.87 -18.01
N TRP A 185 -4.39 7.83 -17.60
CA TRP A 185 -4.56 6.49 -18.16
C TRP A 185 -5.12 5.46 -17.17
N PHE A 186 -4.87 5.61 -15.89
CA PHE A 186 -5.27 4.63 -14.88
C PHE A 186 -6.77 4.69 -14.56
N MET A 187 -7.31 5.88 -14.36
CA MET A 187 -8.72 6.09 -14.02
C MET A 187 -9.74 5.68 -15.08
N PRO A 188 -9.54 5.98 -16.38
CA PRO A 188 -10.50 5.56 -17.39
C PRO A 188 -10.73 4.06 -17.38
N ARG A 189 -9.73 3.28 -17.00
CA ARG A 189 -9.86 1.82 -16.87
C ARG A 189 -10.64 1.43 -15.62
N ALA A 190 -10.31 1.98 -14.47
CA ALA A 190 -10.98 1.70 -13.20
C ALA A 190 -12.45 2.16 -13.22
N ALA A 191 -12.68 3.37 -13.72
CA ALA A 191 -14.03 3.91 -13.88
C ALA A 191 -14.85 3.21 -14.97
N ARG A 192 -14.21 2.70 -16.04
CA ARG A 192 -14.88 1.95 -17.12
C ARG A 192 -15.49 0.64 -16.63
N GLU A 193 -14.94 0.03 -15.61
CA GLU A 193 -15.44 -1.22 -15.07
C GLU A 193 -16.73 -1.04 -14.25
N GLY A 194 -17.27 0.19 -14.18
CA GLY A 194 -18.61 0.47 -13.63
C GLY A 194 -18.76 0.17 -12.13
N ARG A 195 -17.67 -0.04 -11.47
CA ARG A 195 -17.62 -0.47 -10.08
C ARG A 195 -17.43 0.75 -9.16
N GLY A 196 -18.38 1.68 -9.27
CA GLY A 196 -18.46 2.76 -8.32
C GLY A 196 -18.83 2.22 -6.94
N GLY A 197 -18.25 2.73 -5.89
CA GLY A 197 -18.53 2.38 -4.50
C GLY A 197 -18.17 0.94 -4.11
N ASP A 198 -18.49 -0.02 -4.95
CA ASP A 198 -18.17 -1.45 -4.84
C ASP A 198 -16.95 -1.85 -5.69
N SER A 199 -16.05 -0.93 -5.98
CA SER A 199 -15.00 -1.14 -6.98
C SER A 199 -13.97 -2.21 -6.61
N GLY A 200 -14.07 -2.81 -5.44
CA GLY A 200 -13.05 -3.74 -4.93
C GLY A 200 -11.68 -3.06 -4.70
N TRP A 201 -11.62 -1.76 -4.88
CA TRP A 201 -10.45 -0.93 -4.56
C TRP A 201 -10.62 -0.40 -3.14
N ALA A 202 -10.46 -1.29 -2.15
CA ALA A 202 -10.61 -0.99 -0.73
C ALA A 202 -9.81 0.24 -0.27
N PHE A 203 -8.76 0.60 -1.03
CA PHE A 203 -7.94 1.76 -0.73
C PHE A 203 -8.58 3.12 -1.09
N THR A 204 -9.74 3.14 -1.73
CA THR A 204 -10.48 4.39 -2.00
C THR A 204 -11.72 4.53 -1.15
N ASP A 205 -12.17 3.46 -0.52
CA ASP A 205 -13.36 3.48 0.32
C ASP A 205 -13.08 4.27 1.61
N GLY A 206 -13.99 5.18 1.94
CA GLY A 206 -13.85 6.03 3.12
C GLY A 206 -12.90 7.22 3.00
N VAL A 207 -12.14 7.33 1.89
CA VAL A 207 -11.28 8.50 1.64
C VAL A 207 -12.11 9.75 1.46
N LYS A 208 -11.78 10.81 2.21
CA LYS A 208 -12.43 12.12 2.10
C LYS A 208 -11.69 13.04 1.14
N SER A 209 -12.45 13.76 0.33
CA SER A 209 -11.92 14.74 -0.60
C SER A 209 -11.43 15.99 0.13
N ARG A 210 -10.15 16.31 -0.05
CA ARG A 210 -9.57 17.56 0.43
C ARG A 210 -10.10 18.78 -0.33
N MET A 211 -10.46 18.60 -1.60
CA MET A 211 -11.08 19.67 -2.39
C MET A 211 -12.47 20.03 -1.87
N ILE A 212 -13.29 19.04 -1.50
CA ILE A 212 -14.62 19.28 -0.91
C ILE A 212 -14.50 19.95 0.46
N GLU A 213 -13.50 19.57 1.26
CA GLU A 213 -13.29 20.20 2.57
C GLU A 213 -12.72 21.62 2.46
N LYS A 214 -11.87 21.89 1.48
CA LYS A 214 -11.14 23.15 1.31
C LYS A 214 -12.00 24.29 0.76
N TYR A 215 -12.87 24.00 -0.20
CA TYR A 215 -13.60 25.01 -0.96
C TYR A 215 -15.07 25.12 -0.53
N SER A 216 -15.62 26.33 -0.54
CA SER A 216 -17.06 26.51 -0.40
C SER A 216 -17.82 25.85 -1.57
N PRO A 217 -19.09 25.44 -1.38
CA PRO A 217 -19.87 24.81 -2.45
C PRO A 217 -19.96 25.66 -3.74
N GLY A 218 -19.96 26.98 -3.61
CA GLY A 218 -20.02 27.88 -4.76
C GLY A 218 -18.71 27.94 -5.54
N GLU A 219 -17.58 27.94 -4.85
CA GLU A 219 -16.25 27.90 -5.46
C GLU A 219 -16.02 26.54 -6.12
N LEU A 220 -16.32 25.46 -5.40
CA LEU A 220 -16.16 24.10 -5.92
C LEU A 220 -16.97 23.90 -7.20
N LYS A 221 -18.21 24.40 -7.24
CA LYS A 221 -19.06 24.34 -8.43
C LYS A 221 -18.44 25.07 -9.64
N LYS A 222 -17.77 26.19 -9.41
CA LYS A 222 -17.08 26.92 -10.50
C LYS A 222 -15.88 26.14 -11.01
N LEU A 223 -15.06 25.60 -10.11
CA LEU A 223 -13.90 24.79 -10.46
C LEU A 223 -14.31 23.53 -11.24
N VAL A 224 -15.34 22.83 -10.77
CA VAL A 224 -15.89 21.66 -11.47
C VAL A 224 -16.41 22.04 -12.86
N ALA A 225 -17.13 23.16 -13.00
CA ALA A 225 -17.63 23.60 -14.29
C ALA A 225 -16.50 23.90 -15.29
N GLN A 226 -15.41 24.50 -14.82
CA GLN A 226 -14.23 24.73 -15.66
C GLN A 226 -13.59 23.38 -16.07
N ARG A 227 -13.39 22.48 -15.13
CA ARG A 227 -12.77 21.16 -15.40
C ARG A 227 -13.60 20.29 -16.35
N LEU A 228 -14.94 20.41 -16.34
CA LEU A 228 -15.82 19.72 -17.28
C LEU A 228 -15.68 20.19 -18.74
N GLU A 229 -15.14 21.39 -18.97
CA GLU A 229 -14.89 21.94 -20.30
C GLU A 229 -13.57 21.42 -20.91
N ASP A 230 -12.70 20.82 -20.10
CA ASP A 230 -11.42 20.32 -20.57
C ASP A 230 -11.58 19.11 -21.48
N PRO A 231 -10.88 19.07 -22.62
CA PRO A 231 -11.05 18.01 -23.63
C PRO A 231 -10.77 16.60 -23.10
N ASP A 232 -9.82 16.46 -22.17
CA ASP A 232 -9.46 15.17 -21.57
C ASP A 232 -10.58 14.62 -20.69
N VAL A 233 -11.30 15.49 -19.97
CA VAL A 233 -12.48 15.11 -19.16
C VAL A 233 -13.69 14.90 -20.06
N ALA A 234 -13.98 15.83 -20.96
CA ALA A 234 -15.16 15.78 -21.81
C ALA A 234 -15.20 14.52 -22.70
N ALA A 235 -14.03 13.99 -23.07
CA ALA A 235 -13.91 12.76 -23.85
C ALA A 235 -14.28 11.48 -23.06
N TRP A 236 -14.34 11.54 -21.72
CA TRP A 236 -14.53 10.37 -20.88
C TRP A 236 -15.75 10.49 -19.97
N PRO A 237 -16.90 9.83 -20.31
CA PRO A 237 -18.14 9.92 -19.54
C PRO A 237 -17.97 9.59 -18.04
N ASN A 238 -17.02 8.75 -17.69
CA ASN A 238 -16.76 8.36 -16.29
C ASN A 238 -16.10 9.49 -15.48
N LEU A 239 -15.21 10.26 -16.09
CA LEU A 239 -14.63 11.45 -15.44
C LEU A 239 -15.70 12.53 -15.25
N VAL A 240 -16.54 12.73 -16.26
CA VAL A 240 -17.72 13.61 -16.15
C VAL A 240 -18.63 13.17 -15.01
N HIS A 241 -18.83 11.84 -14.83
CA HIS A 241 -19.63 11.30 -13.73
C HIS A 241 -19.00 11.62 -12.37
N VAL A 242 -17.69 11.36 -12.21
CA VAL A 242 -16.98 11.67 -10.96
C VAL A 242 -17.10 13.14 -10.59
N LEU A 243 -16.95 14.04 -11.54
CA LEU A 243 -17.08 15.49 -11.30
C LEU A 243 -18.49 15.93 -10.95
N ASN A 244 -19.52 15.31 -11.53
CA ASN A 244 -20.91 15.63 -11.23
C ASN A 244 -21.40 15.04 -9.91
N TYR A 245 -20.77 13.95 -9.43
CA TYR A 245 -21.13 13.24 -8.20
C TYR A 245 -19.93 13.03 -7.29
N PRO A 246 -19.24 14.11 -6.85
CA PRO A 246 -17.97 14.03 -6.16
C PRO A 246 -18.01 13.19 -4.88
N LYS A 247 -19.12 13.23 -4.13
CA LYS A 247 -19.29 12.47 -2.89
C LYS A 247 -19.37 10.95 -3.07
N ASN A 248 -19.62 10.49 -4.28
CA ASN A 248 -19.66 9.05 -4.58
C ASN A 248 -18.25 8.48 -4.79
N HIS A 249 -17.28 9.35 -5.10
CA HIS A 249 -15.93 8.96 -5.49
C HIS A 249 -14.91 10.00 -5.04
N GLU A 250 -14.90 10.32 -3.75
CA GLU A 250 -14.16 11.46 -3.21
C GLU A 250 -12.63 11.39 -3.52
N ALA A 251 -12.02 10.22 -3.42
CA ALA A 251 -10.60 10.06 -3.75
C ALA A 251 -10.31 10.36 -5.23
N TRP A 252 -11.16 9.85 -6.11
CA TRP A 252 -11.01 10.09 -7.55
C TRP A 252 -11.35 11.51 -7.95
N PHE A 253 -12.28 12.13 -7.25
CA PHE A 253 -12.60 13.53 -7.45
C PHE A 253 -11.39 14.44 -7.26
N ASP A 254 -10.63 14.23 -6.18
CA ASP A 254 -9.41 15.00 -5.93
C ASP A 254 -8.36 14.79 -7.04
N ILE A 255 -8.18 13.55 -7.51
CA ILE A 255 -7.26 13.25 -8.61
C ILE A 255 -7.66 13.95 -9.90
N VAL A 256 -8.95 13.88 -10.29
CA VAL A 256 -9.44 14.52 -11.52
C VAL A 256 -9.35 16.04 -11.45
N MET A 257 -9.51 16.61 -10.25
CA MET A 257 -9.43 18.06 -10.03
C MET A 257 -7.99 18.60 -9.96
N ASN A 258 -7.00 17.73 -9.75
CA ASN A 258 -5.57 18.08 -9.72
C ASN A 258 -4.88 17.48 -10.96
N GLU A 259 -5.09 18.11 -12.11
CA GLU A 259 -4.62 17.63 -13.42
C GLU A 259 -3.14 17.90 -13.71
N LEU A 260 -2.54 18.83 -12.99
CA LEU A 260 -1.16 19.24 -13.17
C LEU A 260 -0.30 18.69 -12.04
N ASP A 261 0.91 18.34 -12.38
CA ASP A 261 1.94 18.05 -11.39
C ASP A 261 2.22 19.28 -10.53
N GLY A 262 2.58 19.05 -9.26
CA GLY A 262 2.86 20.11 -8.30
C GLY A 262 2.61 19.71 -6.86
N ASP A 263 2.48 20.72 -5.98
CA ASP A 263 2.43 20.55 -4.52
C ASP A 263 1.48 19.44 -4.04
N TRP A 264 0.32 19.30 -4.68
CA TRP A 264 -0.66 18.28 -4.29
C TRP A 264 -0.11 16.85 -4.46
N TYR A 265 0.67 16.59 -5.55
CA TYR A 265 1.34 15.31 -5.78
C TYR A 265 2.63 15.20 -5.00
N GLU A 266 3.44 16.26 -4.94
CA GLU A 266 4.72 16.25 -4.23
C GLU A 266 4.56 15.88 -2.75
N GLU A 267 3.53 16.39 -2.07
CA GLU A 267 3.20 16.04 -0.69
C GLU A 267 2.86 14.55 -0.50
N ARG A 268 2.57 13.83 -1.57
CA ARG A 268 2.09 12.45 -1.57
C ARG A 268 3.08 11.47 -2.18
N ASN A 269 4.10 11.97 -2.87
CA ASN A 269 5.04 11.15 -3.62
C ASN A 269 6.12 10.54 -2.71
N PRO A 270 6.17 9.20 -2.57
CA PRO A 270 7.24 8.54 -1.80
C PRO A 270 8.64 8.88 -2.31
N ILE A 271 8.80 9.15 -3.59
CA ILE A 271 10.10 9.45 -4.21
C ILE A 271 10.78 10.68 -3.61
N THR A 272 10.01 11.69 -3.20
CA THR A 272 10.54 12.91 -2.57
C THR A 272 11.22 12.62 -1.23
N LEU A 273 10.90 11.49 -0.61
CA LEU A 273 11.42 11.03 0.66
C LEU A 273 12.66 10.13 0.52
N ALA A 274 12.99 9.68 -0.70
CA ALA A 274 14.11 8.78 -0.98
C ALA A 274 15.46 9.23 -0.37
N PRO A 275 15.83 10.51 -0.35
CA PRO A 275 17.07 10.97 0.27
C PRO A 275 17.17 10.72 1.78
N ASN A 276 16.05 10.44 2.45
CA ASN A 276 16.01 10.13 3.88
C ASN A 276 16.28 8.65 4.18
N ILE A 277 16.33 7.79 3.16
CA ILE A 277 16.48 6.35 3.31
C ILE A 277 17.97 5.99 3.31
N ASP A 278 18.47 5.43 4.41
CA ASP A 278 19.86 5.04 4.60
C ASP A 278 20.09 3.54 4.79
N ILE A 279 19.01 2.76 4.88
CA ILE A 279 19.05 1.30 4.97
C ILE A 279 19.15 0.63 3.59
N PRO A 280 19.56 -0.65 3.51
CA PRO A 280 19.57 -1.40 2.25
C PRO A 280 18.18 -1.48 1.61
N VAL A 281 18.12 -1.15 0.31
CA VAL A 281 16.91 -1.21 -0.51
C VAL A 281 17.15 -2.11 -1.71
N TRP A 282 16.32 -3.14 -1.84
CA TRP A 282 16.29 -3.96 -3.04
C TRP A 282 14.99 -3.67 -3.80
N LEU A 283 15.13 -3.06 -4.97
CA LEU A 283 14.01 -2.78 -5.88
C LEU A 283 13.89 -3.89 -6.92
N GLN A 284 12.68 -4.35 -7.14
CA GLN A 284 12.34 -5.28 -8.21
C GLN A 284 11.34 -4.62 -9.16
N LEU A 285 11.61 -4.68 -10.44
CA LEU A 285 10.80 -4.07 -11.48
C LEU A 285 10.39 -5.10 -12.52
N ASP A 286 9.08 -5.18 -12.80
CA ASP A 286 8.52 -5.95 -13.90
C ASP A 286 8.51 -5.12 -15.19
N GLN A 287 9.19 -5.61 -16.22
CA GLN A 287 9.21 -4.97 -17.55
C GLN A 287 7.82 -4.86 -18.20
N GLY A 288 6.89 -5.73 -17.83
CA GLY A 288 5.53 -5.73 -18.33
C GLY A 288 4.64 -4.65 -17.71
N ARG A 289 5.09 -4.03 -16.61
CA ARG A 289 4.36 -2.97 -15.87
C ARG A 289 4.96 -1.59 -16.17
N GLY A 290 4.90 -1.15 -17.43
CA GLY A 290 5.52 0.07 -17.91
C GLY A 290 5.23 1.34 -17.08
N TRP A 291 4.06 1.40 -16.43
CA TRP A 291 3.61 2.51 -15.60
C TRP A 291 4.31 2.63 -14.22
N THR A 292 5.12 1.67 -13.81
CA THR A 292 5.99 1.76 -12.63
C THR A 292 7.46 1.85 -12.98
N LEU A 293 7.81 1.79 -14.28
CA LEU A 293 9.17 1.69 -14.75
C LEU A 293 9.97 2.93 -14.40
N ASP A 294 9.50 4.08 -14.87
CA ASP A 294 10.21 5.34 -14.74
C ASP A 294 10.35 5.74 -13.27
N GLY A 295 9.26 5.70 -12.49
CA GLY A 295 9.30 5.99 -11.06
C GLY A 295 10.20 5.05 -10.25
N THR A 296 10.33 3.76 -10.65
CA THR A 296 11.25 2.83 -9.99
C THR A 296 12.72 3.17 -10.29
N ILE A 297 13.04 3.51 -11.53
CA ILE A 297 14.39 3.91 -11.93
C ILE A 297 14.77 5.23 -11.26
N GLU A 298 13.85 6.17 -11.20
CA GLU A 298 14.05 7.45 -10.55
C GLU A 298 14.25 7.28 -9.05
N LEU A 299 13.39 6.51 -8.36
CA LEU A 299 13.59 6.16 -6.96
C LEU A 299 14.98 5.53 -6.73
N PHE A 300 15.38 4.58 -7.58
CA PHE A 300 16.70 3.97 -7.48
C PHE A 300 17.82 5.02 -7.55
N ASN A 301 17.70 6.00 -8.44
CA ASN A 301 18.72 7.06 -8.59
C ASN A 301 18.79 7.96 -7.35
N GLU A 302 17.63 8.31 -6.77
CA GLU A 302 17.54 9.21 -5.61
C GLU A 302 17.99 8.58 -4.29
N LEU A 303 17.86 7.25 -4.13
CA LEU A 303 18.36 6.55 -2.94
C LEU A 303 19.86 6.80 -2.72
N LYS A 304 20.27 7.07 -1.49
CA LYS A 304 21.67 7.34 -1.10
C LYS A 304 22.33 6.14 -0.42
N GLY A 305 21.55 5.28 0.22
CA GLY A 305 22.03 4.09 0.93
C GLY A 305 22.42 2.93 0.00
N PRO A 306 22.78 1.77 0.57
CA PRO A 306 22.99 0.55 -0.21
C PRO A 306 21.74 0.17 -1.00
N LYS A 307 21.90 -0.04 -2.31
CA LYS A 307 20.75 -0.28 -3.20
C LYS A 307 21.05 -1.31 -4.27
N LYS A 308 20.02 -2.06 -4.63
CA LYS A 308 20.04 -3.02 -5.74
C LYS A 308 18.77 -2.87 -6.56
N LEU A 309 18.89 -2.97 -7.89
CA LEU A 309 17.77 -2.98 -8.82
C LEU A 309 17.83 -4.25 -9.66
N ASP A 310 16.76 -5.03 -9.64
CA ASP A 310 16.53 -6.15 -10.55
C ASP A 310 15.40 -5.80 -11.52
N ILE A 311 15.68 -5.92 -12.81
CA ILE A 311 14.69 -5.68 -13.88
C ILE A 311 14.50 -7.01 -14.61
N GLY A 312 13.26 -7.50 -14.64
CA GLY A 312 12.98 -8.78 -15.27
C GLY A 312 11.49 -9.01 -15.56
N PRO A 313 11.18 -10.11 -16.26
CA PRO A 313 9.80 -10.53 -16.49
C PRO A 313 9.29 -11.25 -15.22
N TYR A 314 8.97 -10.47 -14.21
CA TYR A 314 8.37 -10.99 -12.98
C TYR A 314 6.85 -11.09 -13.15
N PRO A 315 6.20 -12.12 -12.58
CA PRO A 315 4.76 -12.32 -12.68
C PRO A 315 3.96 -11.23 -11.95
#